data_9a7d0d5d8183bd1505bb10fafd36a485
#
_entry.id   9a7d0d5d8183bd1505bb10fafd36a485
#
_cell.length_a   1.000
_cell.length_b   1.000
_cell.length_c   1.000
_cell.angle_alpha   90.00
_cell.angle_beta   90.00
_cell.angle_gamma   90.00
#
_symmetry.space_group_name_H-M   'P 1'
#
loop_
_entity.id
_entity.type
_entity.pdbx_description
1 polymer ?
#
loop_
_entity_poly.entity_id
_entity_poly.type
_entity_poly.pdbx_seq_one_letter_code
_entity_poly.pdbx_strand_id
1 'polypeptide(L)'
;MAGGGYTTAADLMAFPGALMSNKLLKAETLAEATRPQFTTGDYGFGFQIGRPDEARSYGHGGSAPGMNAILRVYPESGQSVIVLCNLDSPSASRIGDWLHAHMPFR
;
A
#
# COMPACT_ATOMS: atom_id res chain seq x y z
N MET A 1 13.79 -0.22 -10.26
CA MET A 1 13.77 1.26 -10.37
C MET A 1 12.68 1.78 -9.44
N ALA A 2 13.00 2.69 -8.57
CA ALA A 2 12.03 3.35 -7.70
C ALA A 2 11.52 4.62 -8.40
N GLY A 3 10.22 4.72 -8.59
CA GLY A 3 9.56 5.84 -9.28
C GLY A 3 9.53 5.72 -10.81
N GLY A 4 8.93 6.69 -11.47
CA GLY A 4 8.84 6.80 -12.93
C GLY A 4 7.77 5.91 -13.60
N GLY A 5 6.97 5.19 -12.84
CA GLY A 5 5.85 4.43 -13.37
C GLY A 5 4.60 5.30 -13.60
N TYR A 6 3.81 4.94 -14.62
CA TYR A 6 2.52 5.56 -14.91
C TYR A 6 1.43 4.51 -14.85
N THR A 7 0.32 4.82 -14.18
CA THR A 7 -0.82 3.91 -14.06
C THR A 7 -2.11 4.70 -13.82
N THR A 8 -3.23 3.98 -13.90
CA THR A 8 -4.54 4.47 -13.43
C THR A 8 -4.91 3.78 -12.12
N ALA A 9 -5.84 4.35 -11.36
CA ALA A 9 -6.35 3.69 -10.15
C ALA A 9 -7.00 2.34 -10.48
N ALA A 10 -7.72 2.25 -11.60
CA ALA A 10 -8.36 1.02 -12.05
C ALA A 10 -7.33 -0.08 -12.35
N ASP A 11 -6.26 0.24 -13.09
CA ASP A 11 -5.22 -0.72 -13.42
C ASP A 11 -4.43 -1.14 -12.17
N LEU A 12 -4.10 -0.16 -11.31
CA LEU A 12 -3.37 -0.44 -10.07
C LEU A 12 -4.18 -1.33 -9.11
N MET A 13 -5.51 -1.29 -9.16
CA MET A 13 -6.37 -2.14 -8.32
C MET A 13 -6.19 -3.64 -8.62
N ALA A 14 -5.77 -3.99 -9.82
CA ALA A 14 -5.47 -5.40 -10.18
C ALA A 14 -4.28 -5.96 -9.38
N PHE A 15 -3.33 -5.12 -8.98
CA PHE A 15 -2.11 -5.54 -8.29
C PHE A 15 -2.39 -6.10 -6.88
N PRO A 16 -3.12 -5.43 -5.96
CA PRO A 16 -3.49 -6.00 -4.67
C PRO A 16 -4.25 -7.33 -4.80
N GLY A 17 -5.19 -7.41 -5.72
CA GLY A 17 -5.94 -8.64 -5.98
C GLY A 17 -5.03 -9.80 -6.40
N ALA A 18 -4.07 -9.55 -7.27
CA ALA A 18 -3.10 -10.55 -7.72
C ALA A 18 -2.13 -10.96 -6.61
N LEU A 19 -1.73 -10.03 -5.72
CA LEU A 19 -0.94 -10.37 -4.54
C LEU A 19 -1.72 -11.25 -3.57
N MET A 20 -2.93 -10.85 -3.18
CA MET A 20 -3.76 -11.56 -2.20
C MET A 20 -4.22 -12.94 -2.69
N SER A 21 -4.36 -13.14 -4.00
CA SER A 21 -4.71 -14.42 -4.61
C SER A 21 -3.49 -15.30 -4.95
N ASN A 22 -2.31 -14.88 -4.53
CA ASN A 22 -1.04 -15.58 -4.78
C ASN A 22 -0.72 -15.83 -6.28
N LYS A 23 -1.16 -14.95 -7.16
CA LYS A 23 -0.85 -14.99 -8.59
C LYS A 23 0.55 -14.48 -8.91
N LEU A 24 1.06 -13.53 -8.12
CA LEU A 24 2.38 -12.91 -8.33
C LEU A 24 3.45 -13.56 -7.46
N LEU A 25 3.14 -13.85 -6.20
CA LEU A 25 4.04 -14.44 -5.22
C LEU A 25 3.33 -15.60 -4.52
N LYS A 26 4.09 -16.62 -4.12
CA LYS A 26 3.58 -17.64 -3.21
C LYS A 26 3.23 -17.04 -1.86
N ALA A 27 2.30 -17.67 -1.12
CA ALA A 27 1.84 -17.17 0.17
C ALA A 27 2.99 -16.93 1.16
N GLU A 28 3.95 -17.86 1.23
CA GLU A 28 5.11 -17.75 2.11
C GLU A 28 6.02 -16.59 1.72
N THR A 29 6.22 -16.37 0.42
CA THR A 29 7.04 -15.27 -0.11
C THR A 29 6.38 -13.92 0.16
N LEU A 30 5.06 -13.82 -0.02
CA LEU A 30 4.32 -12.61 0.28
C LEU A 30 4.36 -12.31 1.79
N ALA A 31 4.16 -13.31 2.63
CA ALA A 31 4.26 -13.17 4.08
C ALA A 31 5.65 -12.67 4.51
N GLU A 32 6.71 -13.21 3.91
CA GLU A 32 8.08 -12.74 4.17
C GLU A 32 8.30 -11.31 3.70
N ALA A 33 7.83 -10.95 2.49
CA ALA A 33 8.00 -9.63 1.91
C ALA A 33 7.22 -8.53 2.67
N THR A 34 6.12 -8.90 3.31
CA THR A 34 5.21 -7.97 4.01
C THR A 34 5.34 -8.01 5.53
N ARG A 35 6.40 -8.59 6.05
CA ARG A 35 6.77 -8.47 7.47
C ARG A 35 7.94 -7.50 7.66
N PRO A 36 8.06 -6.87 8.83
CA PRO A 36 9.19 -5.99 9.12
C PRO A 36 10.53 -6.72 8.96
N GLN A 37 11.44 -6.13 8.17
CA GLN A 37 12.79 -6.66 7.92
C GLN A 37 13.87 -5.88 8.68
N PHE A 38 13.53 -4.69 9.16
CA PHE A 38 14.46 -3.78 9.81
C PHE A 38 14.00 -3.45 11.23
N THR A 39 14.91 -2.93 12.03
CA THR A 39 14.65 -2.54 13.42
C THR A 39 13.61 -1.43 13.56
N THR A 40 13.37 -0.63 12.52
CA THR A 40 12.32 0.39 12.47
C THR A 40 10.91 -0.23 12.54
N GLY A 41 10.76 -1.48 12.08
CA GLY A 41 9.50 -2.21 12.13
C GLY A 41 8.46 -1.78 11.10
N ASP A 42 8.80 -0.87 10.19
CA ASP A 42 7.87 -0.22 9.25
C ASP A 42 8.13 -0.54 7.78
N TYR A 43 9.10 -1.40 7.46
CA TYR A 43 9.44 -1.73 6.09
C TYR A 43 9.79 -3.22 5.90
N GLY A 44 9.23 -3.81 4.85
CA GLY A 44 9.51 -5.16 4.38
C GLY A 44 10.40 -5.15 3.13
N PHE A 45 10.20 -6.12 2.24
CA PHE A 45 10.87 -6.13 0.93
C PHE A 45 10.03 -5.37 -0.09
N GLY A 46 10.27 -4.05 -0.21
CA GLY A 46 9.55 -3.16 -1.12
C GLY A 46 8.17 -2.73 -0.64
N PHE A 47 7.78 -3.04 0.60
CA PHE A 47 6.52 -2.65 1.19
C PHE A 47 6.72 -1.85 2.47
N GLN A 48 6.03 -0.74 2.58
CA GLN A 48 5.78 -0.06 3.85
C GLN A 48 4.78 -0.91 4.64
N ILE A 49 5.02 -1.08 5.93
CA ILE A 49 4.19 -1.91 6.81
C ILE A 49 3.41 -0.99 7.75
N GLY A 50 2.13 -1.27 7.91
CA GLY A 50 1.26 -0.55 8.84
C GLY A 50 1.66 -0.76 10.30
N ARG A 51 1.19 0.11 11.17
CA ARG A 51 1.50 0.06 12.60
C ARG A 51 0.94 -1.21 13.26
N PRO A 52 1.63 -1.74 14.28
CA PRO A 52 1.19 -2.96 14.96
C PRO A 52 -0.13 -2.83 15.72
N ASP A 53 -0.50 -1.61 16.12
CA ASP A 53 -1.72 -1.28 16.88
C ASP A 53 -2.92 -0.94 15.98
N GLU A 54 -2.74 -1.00 14.67
CA GLU A 54 -3.76 -0.72 13.67
C GLU A 54 -4.12 -2.01 12.89
N ALA A 55 -5.13 -1.91 12.02
CA ALA A 55 -5.43 -3.00 11.08
C ALA A 55 -4.19 -3.33 10.23
N ARG A 56 -3.83 -4.61 10.18
CA ARG A 56 -2.68 -5.06 9.40
C ARG A 56 -2.76 -4.55 7.97
N SER A 57 -1.73 -3.86 7.54
CA SER A 57 -1.65 -3.34 6.18
C SER A 57 -0.22 -3.32 5.65
N TYR A 58 -0.12 -3.37 4.34
CA TYR A 58 1.14 -3.15 3.62
C TYR A 58 0.87 -2.41 2.31
N GLY A 59 1.87 -1.77 1.78
CA GLY A 59 1.74 -1.04 0.53
C GLY A 59 2.94 -0.14 0.27
N HIS A 60 2.74 0.95 -0.39
CA HIS A 60 3.76 1.97 -0.59
C HIS A 60 3.14 3.31 -0.94
N GLY A 61 3.81 4.37 -0.56
CA GLY A 61 3.52 5.72 -1.01
C GLY A 61 4.67 6.29 -1.82
N GLY A 62 4.40 7.37 -2.51
CA GLY A 62 5.43 8.08 -3.27
C GLY A 62 5.02 9.50 -3.57
N SER A 63 6.01 10.35 -3.79
CA SER A 63 5.80 11.74 -4.16
C SER A 63 6.96 12.27 -5.02
N ALA A 64 6.60 13.19 -5.89
CA ALA A 64 7.51 14.06 -6.63
C ALA A 64 6.78 15.39 -6.85
N PRO A 65 7.46 16.45 -7.33
CA PRO A 65 6.78 17.72 -7.62
C PRO A 65 5.55 17.49 -8.50
N GLY A 66 4.38 17.98 -8.05
CA GLY A 66 3.11 17.86 -8.77
C GLY A 66 2.45 16.47 -8.70
N MET A 67 2.93 15.55 -7.87
CA MET A 67 2.33 14.23 -7.74
C MET A 67 2.49 13.66 -6.33
N ASN A 68 1.48 12.93 -5.90
CA ASN A 68 1.51 12.14 -4.67
C ASN A 68 0.62 10.92 -4.85
N ALA A 69 1.08 9.77 -4.42
CA ALA A 69 0.34 8.52 -4.56
C ALA A 69 0.44 7.68 -3.29
N ILE A 70 -0.58 6.87 -3.04
CA ILE A 70 -0.58 5.87 -1.98
C ILE A 70 -1.32 4.62 -2.46
N LEU A 71 -0.74 3.47 -2.15
CA LEU A 71 -1.37 2.15 -2.21
C LEU A 71 -1.28 1.54 -0.82
N ARG A 72 -2.40 1.05 -0.30
CA ARG A 72 -2.45 0.36 0.98
C ARG A 72 -3.37 -0.86 0.85
N VAL A 73 -2.87 -2.02 1.22
CA VAL A 73 -3.57 -3.31 1.14
C VAL A 73 -3.84 -3.82 2.54
N TYR A 74 -5.06 -4.26 2.80
CA TYR A 74 -5.52 -4.82 4.07
C TYR A 74 -5.87 -6.30 3.86
N PRO A 75 -4.90 -7.21 4.06
CA PRO A 75 -5.06 -8.61 3.65
C PRO A 75 -6.16 -9.35 4.42
N GLU A 76 -6.42 -8.96 5.66
CA GLU A 76 -7.44 -9.63 6.50
C GLU A 76 -8.87 -9.31 6.07
N SER A 77 -9.11 -8.10 5.59
CA SER A 77 -10.42 -7.67 5.09
C SER A 77 -10.58 -7.81 3.58
N GLY A 78 -9.48 -8.06 2.86
CA GLY A 78 -9.46 -8.09 1.39
C GLY A 78 -9.63 -6.72 0.73
N GLN A 79 -9.50 -5.64 1.49
CA GLN A 79 -9.69 -4.27 1.02
C GLN A 79 -8.37 -3.65 0.56
N SER A 80 -8.47 -2.65 -0.30
CA SER A 80 -7.32 -1.84 -0.72
C SER A 80 -7.71 -0.38 -0.87
N VAL A 81 -6.78 0.50 -0.56
CA VAL A 81 -6.91 1.94 -0.77
C VAL A 81 -5.86 2.37 -1.79
N ILE A 82 -6.32 3.02 -2.84
CA ILE A 82 -5.46 3.61 -3.88
C ILE A 82 -5.86 5.07 -4.03
N VAL A 83 -4.91 5.97 -3.89
CA VAL A 83 -5.10 7.39 -4.14
C VAL A 83 -3.97 7.88 -5.04
N LEU A 84 -4.34 8.43 -6.17
CA LEU A 84 -3.41 9.03 -7.14
C LEU A 84 -3.77 10.50 -7.29
N CYS A 85 -2.89 11.40 -6.94
CA CYS A 85 -3.09 12.84 -7.00
C CYS A 85 -2.07 13.51 -7.92
N ASN A 86 -2.54 14.47 -8.70
CA ASN A 86 -1.71 15.41 -9.47
C ASN A 86 -1.40 16.69 -8.68
N LEU A 87 -1.25 16.55 -7.38
CA LEU A 87 -0.90 17.60 -6.43
C LEU A 87 0.31 17.16 -5.60
N ASP A 88 1.00 18.12 -5.03
CA ASP A 88 2.13 17.84 -4.14
C ASP A 88 1.72 17.05 -2.88
N SER A 89 2.69 16.34 -2.32
CA SER A 89 2.54 15.71 -1.01
C SER A 89 2.18 16.80 0.05
N PRO A 90 1.30 16.48 1.00
CA PRO A 90 0.73 15.18 1.36
C PRO A 90 -0.70 14.90 0.86
N SER A 91 -1.09 15.36 -0.33
CA SER A 91 -2.46 15.28 -0.85
C SER A 91 -3.04 13.87 -0.82
N ALA A 92 -2.37 12.89 -1.44
CA ALA A 92 -2.82 11.51 -1.45
C ALA A 92 -2.72 10.85 -0.07
N SER A 93 -1.66 11.15 0.68
CA SER A 93 -1.44 10.61 2.03
C SER A 93 -2.58 11.01 2.98
N ARG A 94 -3.00 12.28 2.97
CA ARG A 94 -4.13 12.74 3.80
C ARG A 94 -5.44 12.01 3.47
N ILE A 95 -5.73 11.82 2.20
CA ILE A 95 -6.92 11.07 1.77
C ILE A 95 -6.80 9.61 2.20
N GLY A 96 -5.64 8.99 1.99
CA GLY A 96 -5.37 7.62 2.39
C GLY A 96 -5.50 7.40 3.90
N ASP A 97 -5.00 8.32 4.70
CA ASP A 97 -5.10 8.27 6.17
C ASP A 97 -6.54 8.50 6.65
N TRP A 98 -7.26 9.42 6.02
CA TRP A 98 -8.68 9.62 6.31
C TRP A 98 -9.49 8.36 5.98
N LEU A 99 -9.28 7.75 4.82
CA LEU A 99 -9.93 6.49 4.45
C LEU A 99 -9.59 5.38 5.44
N HIS A 100 -8.31 5.23 5.80
CA HIS A 100 -7.89 4.25 6.81
C HIS A 100 -8.65 4.39 8.13
N ALA A 101 -8.81 5.63 8.61
CA ALA A 101 -9.50 5.91 9.87
C ALA A 101 -11.02 5.64 9.82
N HIS A 102 -11.62 5.58 8.63
CA HIS A 102 -13.07 5.44 8.44
C HIS A 102 -13.49 4.13 7.77
N MET A 103 -12.54 3.29 7.37
CA MET A 103 -12.88 2.00 6.75
C MET A 103 -13.38 1.00 7.79
N PRO A 104 -14.46 0.27 7.49
CA PRO A 104 -14.91 -0.83 8.33
C PRO A 104 -14.02 -2.06 8.08
N PHE A 105 -12.90 -2.13 8.79
CA PHE A 105 -12.07 -3.35 8.80
C PHE A 105 -12.82 -4.47 9.51
N ARG A 106 -13.12 -5.50 8.78
CA ARG A 106 -13.82 -6.67 9.31
C ARG A 106 -13.07 -7.95 9.00
#